data_a2d6c1c26b42f59c42131548d1036876
#
_entry.id   a2d6c1c26b42f59c42131548d1036876
#
_cell.length_a   1.000
_cell.length_b   1.000
_cell.length_c   1.000
_cell.angle_alpha   90.00
_cell.angle_beta   90.00
_cell.angle_gamma   90.00
#
_symmetry.space_group_name_H-M   'P 1'
#
loop_
_entity.id
_entity.type
_entity.pdbx_description
1 polymer ?
#
loop_
_entity_poly.entity_id
_entity_poly.type
_entity_poly.pdbx_seq_one_letter_code
_entity_poly.pdbx_strand_id
1 'polypeptide(L)'
;MTEYRRTIMKRRKWFALPLAAVLALNLTACGGQETVENAKMYGEGADSAFETKDMQLETCIMAVGEEEVSLNEMLFYVYQLKASYDGSMTSEVWNYNYKDGENIGDYSKEELIKEIAQIKVICQEAKNQGYTLTEEEANGATVEADTFVKELPEDAKEYHLTKKLVEKIYKEHALAKKMYDVVGGTIDTKVSDEEVADAKDPDAEKERILAEREKKAFEDAYKEWKSSYEIIVSETLLDEIKMDR
;
A
#
# COMPACT_ATOMS: atom_id res chain seq x y z
N MET A 1 -11.82 29.46 18.18
CA MET A 1 -11.45 28.03 18.27
C MET A 1 -12.01 27.15 17.14
N THR A 2 -13.04 27.55 16.41
CA THR A 2 -13.72 26.74 15.38
C THR A 2 -13.08 26.79 14.00
N GLU A 3 -12.38 27.85 13.62
CA GLU A 3 -11.72 27.97 12.31
C GLU A 3 -10.41 27.18 12.22
N TYR A 4 -9.64 27.11 13.29
CA TYR A 4 -8.39 26.34 13.34
C TYR A 4 -8.63 24.82 13.13
N ARG A 5 -9.72 24.28 13.71
CA ARG A 5 -10.12 22.88 13.49
C ARG A 5 -10.57 22.59 12.06
N ARG A 6 -11.25 23.54 11.40
CA ARG A 6 -11.66 23.38 9.98
C ARG A 6 -10.49 23.39 9.00
N THR A 7 -9.45 24.14 9.29
CA THR A 7 -8.24 24.20 8.45
C THR A 7 -7.42 22.92 8.58
N ILE A 8 -7.30 22.34 9.77
CA ILE A 8 -6.61 21.08 10.00
C ILE A 8 -7.35 19.91 9.32
N MET A 9 -8.70 19.85 9.44
CA MET A 9 -9.48 18.81 8.78
C MET A 9 -9.47 18.89 7.25
N LYS A 10 -9.37 20.08 6.65
CA LYS A 10 -9.20 20.23 5.20
C LYS A 10 -7.82 19.81 4.72
N ARG A 11 -6.76 20.02 5.51
CA ARG A 11 -5.39 19.61 5.17
C ARG A 11 -5.21 18.08 5.25
N ARG A 12 -5.82 17.41 6.24
CA ARG A 12 -5.74 15.94 6.41
C ARG A 12 -6.32 15.14 5.24
N LYS A 13 -7.31 15.65 4.53
CA LYS A 13 -7.93 14.96 3.38
C LYS A 13 -7.04 14.88 2.14
N TRP A 14 -5.97 15.67 2.05
CA TRP A 14 -5.07 15.69 0.91
C TRP A 14 -3.96 14.66 0.99
N PHE A 15 -3.54 14.29 2.21
CA PHE A 15 -2.44 13.31 2.41
C PHE A 15 -2.87 11.85 2.27
N ALA A 16 -4.16 11.57 2.37
CA ALA A 16 -4.70 10.21 2.28
C ALA A 16 -5.02 9.78 0.83
N LEU A 17 -4.93 10.68 -0.16
CA LEU A 17 -5.47 10.42 -1.49
C LEU A 17 -4.65 9.44 -2.35
N PRO A 18 -3.31 9.43 -2.39
CA PRO A 18 -2.62 8.43 -3.20
C PRO A 18 -2.58 7.04 -2.52
N LEU A 19 -2.41 6.98 -1.20
CA LEU A 19 -2.47 5.70 -0.48
C LEU A 19 -3.89 5.14 -0.38
N ALA A 20 -4.90 6.00 -0.14
CA ALA A 20 -6.28 5.56 0.00
C ALA A 20 -6.85 4.93 -1.27
N ALA A 21 -6.36 5.28 -2.45
CA ALA A 21 -6.82 4.65 -3.69
C ALA A 21 -6.30 3.21 -3.83
N VAL A 22 -5.10 2.92 -3.33
CA VAL A 22 -4.53 1.56 -3.33
C VAL A 22 -4.99 0.77 -2.10
N LEU A 23 -5.09 1.41 -0.92
CA LEU A 23 -5.68 0.82 0.29
C LEU A 23 -7.16 0.48 0.12
N ALA A 24 -7.93 1.24 -0.66
CA ALA A 24 -9.33 0.91 -0.95
C ALA A 24 -9.48 -0.42 -1.71
N LEU A 25 -8.44 -0.90 -2.37
CA LEU A 25 -8.43 -2.21 -3.02
C LEU A 25 -8.34 -3.37 -2.00
N ASN A 26 -7.77 -3.12 -0.81
CA ASN A 26 -7.61 -4.14 0.22
C ASN A 26 -8.75 -4.22 1.25
N LEU A 27 -9.49 -3.11 1.48
CA LEU A 27 -10.49 -3.04 2.55
C LEU A 27 -11.82 -3.78 2.27
N THR A 28 -11.98 -4.38 1.11
CA THR A 28 -13.22 -5.09 0.75
C THR A 28 -13.03 -6.57 0.43
N ALA A 29 -11.81 -7.11 0.60
CA ALA A 29 -11.60 -8.55 0.61
C ALA A 29 -12.06 -9.14 1.96
N CYS A 30 -13.30 -8.85 2.36
CA CYS A 30 -13.96 -9.50 3.47
C CYS A 30 -14.53 -10.82 2.94
N GLY A 31 -13.82 -11.92 3.13
CA GLY A 31 -14.36 -13.25 2.83
C GLY A 31 -13.40 -14.19 2.10
N GLY A 32 -12.19 -14.30 2.57
CA GLY A 32 -11.29 -15.35 2.14
C GLY A 32 -9.98 -15.18 2.89
N GLN A 33 -9.67 -16.13 3.71
CA GLN A 33 -8.37 -16.30 4.34
C GLN A 33 -7.39 -16.66 3.22
N GLU A 34 -7.03 -15.69 2.37
CA GLU A 34 -5.84 -15.83 1.54
C GLU A 34 -4.65 -15.55 2.45
N THR A 35 -4.20 -16.60 3.12
CA THR A 35 -2.81 -16.67 3.56
C THR A 35 -1.93 -16.22 2.41
N VAL A 36 -0.82 -15.58 2.71
CA VAL A 36 0.22 -15.24 1.73
C VAL A 36 0.84 -16.57 1.26
N GLU A 37 0.05 -17.37 0.51
CA GLU A 37 0.46 -18.71 0.08
C GLU A 37 1.70 -18.73 -0.80
N ASN A 38 2.12 -17.56 -1.30
CA ASN A 38 3.31 -17.39 -2.11
C ASN A 38 4.39 -16.51 -1.44
N ALA A 39 4.15 -15.96 -0.24
CA ALA A 39 5.26 -15.42 0.53
C ALA A 39 5.92 -16.60 1.23
N LYS A 40 7.05 -17.03 0.71
CA LYS A 40 7.91 -17.94 1.47
C LYS A 40 8.55 -17.09 2.56
N MET A 41 8.01 -17.20 3.76
CA MET A 41 8.69 -16.73 4.94
C MET A 41 9.85 -17.69 5.19
N TYR A 42 11.07 -17.19 5.09
CA TYR A 42 12.26 -17.99 5.35
C TYR A 42 12.67 -17.73 6.80
N GLY A 43 12.62 -18.79 7.62
CA GLY A 43 13.28 -18.82 8.93
C GLY A 43 14.81 -18.73 8.84
N GLU A 44 15.51 -18.94 9.93
CA GLU A 44 16.96 -18.73 10.15
C GLU A 44 17.92 -19.09 8.97
N GLY A 45 17.50 -19.89 8.02
CA GLY A 45 18.31 -20.27 6.85
C GLY A 45 18.29 -19.29 5.68
N ALA A 46 17.33 -18.38 5.61
CA ALA A 46 17.22 -17.39 4.54
C ALA A 46 17.97 -16.08 4.85
N ASP A 47 18.29 -15.84 6.12
CA ASP A 47 19.08 -14.69 6.56
C ASP A 47 20.49 -14.64 5.93
N SER A 48 20.95 -15.73 5.32
CA SER A 48 22.19 -15.73 4.53
C SER A 48 22.08 -14.92 3.22
N ALA A 49 20.87 -14.62 2.76
CA ALA A 49 20.65 -13.77 1.60
C ALA A 49 20.62 -12.26 1.98
N PHE A 50 20.41 -11.97 3.26
CA PHE A 50 20.39 -10.62 3.80
C PHE A 50 21.53 -10.48 4.80
N GLU A 51 22.48 -9.56 4.57
CA GLU A 51 23.58 -9.32 5.51
C GLU A 51 23.04 -8.69 6.81
N THR A 52 23.01 -9.46 7.89
CA THR A 52 22.49 -9.07 9.22
C THR A 52 23.44 -8.18 10.03
N LYS A 53 24.53 -7.68 9.45
CA LYS A 53 25.48 -6.81 10.13
C LYS A 53 25.01 -5.37 10.14
N ASP A 54 24.66 -4.87 11.33
CA ASP A 54 24.26 -3.49 11.62
C ASP A 54 23.11 -3.02 10.72
N MET A 55 21.87 -3.11 11.20
CA MET A 55 20.68 -2.67 10.47
C MET A 55 20.89 -1.27 9.89
N GLN A 56 21.32 -1.24 8.63
CA GLN A 56 21.39 0.01 7.87
C GLN A 56 20.07 0.24 7.16
N LEU A 57 19.68 1.48 7.02
CA LEU A 57 18.41 1.85 6.37
C LEU A 57 18.23 1.29 4.95
N GLU A 58 19.34 1.04 4.27
CA GLU A 58 19.36 0.45 2.92
C GLU A 58 19.36 -1.09 2.93
N THR A 59 19.29 -1.73 4.12
CA THR A 59 19.23 -3.20 4.19
C THR A 59 17.95 -3.70 3.54
N CYS A 60 18.07 -4.66 2.64
CA CYS A 60 16.92 -5.30 2.01
C CYS A 60 16.16 -6.13 3.05
N ILE A 61 14.89 -5.79 3.29
CA ILE A 61 14.00 -6.50 4.19
C ILE A 61 13.04 -7.42 3.45
N MET A 62 12.77 -7.12 2.19
CA MET A 62 11.83 -7.84 1.36
C MET A 62 12.27 -7.78 -0.10
N ALA A 63 12.05 -8.84 -0.84
CA ALA A 63 12.21 -8.86 -2.29
C ALA A 63 10.93 -9.36 -2.96
N VAL A 64 10.57 -8.76 -4.08
CA VAL A 64 9.41 -9.13 -4.90
C VAL A 64 9.88 -9.27 -6.35
N GLY A 65 10.06 -10.50 -6.81
CA GLY A 65 10.72 -10.74 -8.09
C GLY A 65 12.13 -10.14 -8.09
N GLU A 66 12.38 -9.17 -8.97
CA GLU A 66 13.69 -8.48 -9.11
C GLU A 66 13.76 -7.17 -8.30
N GLU A 67 12.67 -6.74 -7.67
CA GLU A 67 12.61 -5.47 -6.93
C GLU A 67 12.87 -5.71 -5.44
N GLU A 68 13.86 -4.99 -4.91
CA GLU A 68 14.20 -4.99 -3.49
C GLU A 68 13.46 -3.87 -2.75
N VAL A 69 13.04 -4.17 -1.52
CA VAL A 69 12.44 -3.25 -0.58
C VAL A 69 13.41 -3.07 0.59
N SER A 70 13.90 -1.87 0.79
CA SER A 70 14.79 -1.56 1.91
C SER A 70 14.01 -1.38 3.22
N LEU A 71 14.71 -1.51 4.34
CA LEU A 71 14.17 -1.17 5.66
C LEU A 71 13.59 0.25 5.68
N ASN A 72 14.29 1.22 5.07
CA ASN A 72 13.84 2.60 4.99
C ASN A 72 12.51 2.74 4.24
N GLU A 73 12.32 1.96 3.18
CA GLU A 73 11.06 1.91 2.44
C GLU A 73 9.93 1.31 3.28
N MET A 74 10.19 0.21 4.00
CA MET A 74 9.23 -0.37 4.94
C MET A 74 8.85 0.63 6.04
N LEU A 75 9.82 1.37 6.58
CA LEU A 75 9.57 2.39 7.61
C LEU A 75 8.69 3.54 7.11
N PHE A 76 8.70 3.87 5.81
CA PHE A 76 7.74 4.81 5.23
C PHE A 76 6.29 4.32 5.41
N TYR A 77 6.02 3.07 5.09
CA TYR A 77 4.68 2.48 5.24
C TYR A 77 4.27 2.34 6.71
N VAL A 78 5.20 1.97 7.59
CA VAL A 78 4.98 1.96 9.04
C VAL A 78 4.61 3.36 9.54
N TYR A 79 5.33 4.40 9.13
CA TYR A 79 5.01 5.78 9.47
C TYR A 79 3.60 6.17 8.98
N GLN A 80 3.27 5.89 7.73
CA GLN A 80 1.96 6.20 7.17
C GLN A 80 0.83 5.50 7.94
N LEU A 81 1.01 4.23 8.24
CA LEU A 81 0.06 3.47 9.03
C LEU A 81 -0.15 4.11 10.40
N LYS A 82 0.92 4.36 11.15
CA LYS A 82 0.85 4.97 12.49
C LYS A 82 0.24 6.38 12.45
N ALA A 83 0.59 7.19 11.45
CA ALA A 83 0.01 8.52 11.26
C ALA A 83 -1.49 8.50 10.93
N SER A 84 -2.01 7.40 10.37
CA SER A 84 -3.45 7.22 10.10
C SER A 84 -4.27 7.00 11.38
N TYR A 85 -3.65 6.45 12.41
CA TYR A 85 -4.24 6.31 13.73
C TYR A 85 -4.10 7.64 14.49
N ASP A 86 -5.09 8.43 14.41
CA ASP A 86 -5.29 9.83 14.79
C ASP A 86 -5.01 10.19 16.26
N GLY A 87 -3.91 9.80 16.87
CA GLY A 87 -3.57 10.18 18.26
C GLY A 87 -4.63 9.84 19.33
N SER A 88 -5.74 9.24 18.91
CA SER A 88 -6.80 8.73 19.80
C SER A 88 -6.45 7.35 20.39
N MET A 89 -5.45 6.68 19.81
CA MET A 89 -4.94 5.40 20.30
C MET A 89 -3.56 5.59 20.93
N THR A 90 -3.33 4.95 22.06
CA THR A 90 -2.01 4.88 22.67
C THR A 90 -1.15 3.86 21.92
N SER A 91 0.19 3.98 22.01
CA SER A 91 1.10 2.99 21.42
C SER A 91 0.86 1.55 21.89
N GLU A 92 0.18 1.37 23.03
CA GLU A 92 -0.20 0.07 23.56
C GLU A 92 -1.16 -0.72 22.65
N VAL A 93 -1.89 -0.03 21.75
CA VAL A 93 -2.82 -0.70 20.83
C VAL A 93 -2.13 -1.77 20.00
N TRP A 94 -0.87 -1.54 19.61
CA TRP A 94 -0.11 -2.47 18.80
C TRP A 94 0.16 -3.82 19.48
N ASN A 95 0.11 -3.86 20.81
CA ASN A 95 0.34 -5.06 21.64
C ASN A 95 -0.97 -5.80 21.97
N TYR A 96 -2.14 -5.29 21.60
CA TYR A 96 -3.40 -6.00 21.85
C TYR A 96 -3.57 -7.21 20.94
N ASN A 97 -3.98 -8.35 21.54
CA ASN A 97 -4.33 -9.53 20.78
C ASN A 97 -5.48 -9.25 19.83
N TYR A 98 -5.24 -9.55 18.56
CA TYR A 98 -6.22 -9.35 17.49
C TYR A 98 -6.92 -10.65 17.13
N LYS A 99 -6.19 -11.66 16.68
CA LYS A 99 -6.72 -12.93 16.22
C LYS A 99 -5.71 -14.05 16.38
N ASP A 100 -6.15 -15.23 16.78
CA ASP A 100 -5.32 -16.47 16.87
C ASP A 100 -4.03 -16.33 17.69
N GLY A 101 -3.96 -15.36 18.61
CA GLY A 101 -2.80 -15.09 19.45
C GLY A 101 -1.81 -14.07 18.86
N GLU A 102 -2.05 -13.58 17.66
CA GLU A 102 -1.30 -12.52 17.02
C GLU A 102 -1.74 -11.16 17.55
N ASN A 103 -0.80 -10.23 17.74
CA ASN A 103 -1.11 -8.86 18.14
C ASN A 103 -1.40 -7.97 16.93
N ILE A 104 -2.01 -6.79 17.18
CA ILE A 104 -2.34 -5.83 16.11
C ILE A 104 -1.09 -5.36 15.35
N GLY A 105 0.05 -5.21 16.04
CA GLY A 105 1.30 -4.78 15.42
C GLY A 105 1.82 -5.78 14.38
N ASP A 106 1.84 -7.06 14.73
CA ASP A 106 2.31 -8.12 13.84
C ASP A 106 1.36 -8.31 12.67
N TYR A 107 0.04 -8.36 12.92
CA TYR A 107 -0.96 -8.36 11.87
C TYR A 107 -0.80 -7.17 10.91
N SER A 108 -0.54 -5.98 11.45
CA SER A 108 -0.35 -4.77 10.63
C SER A 108 0.91 -4.84 9.77
N LYS A 109 2.01 -5.42 10.29
CA LYS A 109 3.23 -5.65 9.50
C LYS A 109 2.96 -6.61 8.33
N GLU A 110 2.19 -7.67 8.55
CA GLU A 110 1.78 -8.59 7.47
C GLU A 110 0.96 -7.88 6.39
N GLU A 111 0.02 -7.02 6.78
CA GLU A 111 -0.77 -6.24 5.81
C GLU A 111 0.10 -5.26 5.02
N LEU A 112 1.09 -4.61 5.66
CA LEU A 112 2.06 -3.77 4.96
C LEU A 112 2.90 -4.55 3.94
N ILE A 113 3.33 -5.77 4.28
CA ILE A 113 4.04 -6.65 3.35
C ILE A 113 3.17 -6.92 2.11
N LYS A 114 1.88 -7.24 2.31
CA LYS A 114 0.94 -7.50 1.21
C LYS A 114 0.76 -6.27 0.33
N GLU A 115 0.61 -5.09 0.94
CA GLU A 115 0.48 -3.82 0.23
C GLU A 115 1.73 -3.49 -0.60
N ILE A 116 2.91 -3.58 0.01
CA ILE A 116 4.18 -3.32 -0.69
C ILE A 116 4.37 -4.32 -1.83
N ALA A 117 4.13 -5.61 -1.58
CA ALA A 117 4.21 -6.65 -2.60
C ALA A 117 3.29 -6.34 -3.78
N GLN A 118 2.07 -5.90 -3.51
CA GLN A 118 1.11 -5.53 -4.55
C GLN A 118 1.64 -4.40 -5.42
N ILE A 119 2.14 -3.33 -4.82
CA ILE A 119 2.74 -2.20 -5.56
C ILE A 119 3.91 -2.67 -6.42
N LYS A 120 4.83 -3.48 -5.86
CA LYS A 120 6.00 -3.97 -6.60
C LYS A 120 5.62 -4.87 -7.78
N VAL A 121 4.69 -5.80 -7.59
CA VAL A 121 4.17 -6.65 -8.68
C VAL A 121 3.57 -5.79 -9.79
N ILE A 122 2.68 -4.85 -9.45
CA ILE A 122 2.02 -3.98 -10.43
C ILE A 122 3.05 -3.14 -11.19
N CYS A 123 4.05 -2.58 -10.51
CA CYS A 123 5.09 -1.78 -11.14
C CYS A 123 5.98 -2.60 -12.09
N GLN A 124 6.30 -3.85 -11.74
CA GLN A 124 7.04 -4.75 -12.62
C GLN A 124 6.20 -5.11 -13.84
N GLU A 125 4.92 -5.45 -13.64
CA GLU A 125 4.01 -5.72 -14.77
C GLU A 125 3.80 -4.50 -15.67
N ALA A 126 3.69 -3.31 -15.10
CA ALA A 126 3.64 -2.09 -15.90
C ALA A 126 4.85 -1.99 -16.83
N LYS A 127 6.06 -2.22 -16.29
CA LYS A 127 7.31 -2.21 -17.10
C LYS A 127 7.29 -3.30 -18.18
N ASN A 128 6.87 -4.52 -17.84
CA ASN A 128 6.79 -5.66 -18.78
C ASN A 128 5.81 -5.36 -19.91
N GLN A 129 4.71 -4.68 -19.65
CA GLN A 129 3.69 -4.30 -20.62
C GLN A 129 4.01 -2.97 -21.33
N GLY A 130 5.14 -2.32 -21.01
CA GLY A 130 5.57 -1.08 -21.64
C GLY A 130 4.87 0.18 -21.11
N TYR A 131 4.18 0.11 -19.98
CA TYR A 131 3.60 1.27 -19.32
C TYR A 131 4.61 2.00 -18.46
N THR A 132 4.65 3.32 -18.61
CA THR A 132 5.47 4.22 -17.79
C THR A 132 4.65 5.46 -17.43
N LEU A 133 5.09 6.19 -16.43
CA LEU A 133 4.52 7.51 -16.15
C LEU A 133 4.88 8.48 -17.28
N THR A 134 3.95 9.33 -17.64
CA THR A 134 4.23 10.52 -18.44
C THR A 134 5.05 11.52 -17.62
N GLU A 135 5.63 12.51 -18.28
CA GLU A 135 6.38 13.57 -17.59
C GLU A 135 5.48 14.33 -16.59
N GLU A 136 4.22 14.58 -16.95
CA GLU A 136 3.25 15.24 -16.08
C GLU A 136 2.93 14.40 -14.83
N GLU A 137 2.64 13.11 -15.00
CA GLU A 137 2.38 12.18 -13.89
C GLU A 137 3.59 12.06 -12.96
N ALA A 138 4.80 11.92 -13.54
CA ALA A 138 6.04 11.84 -12.76
C ALA A 138 6.34 13.13 -12.00
N ASN A 139 6.10 14.30 -12.61
CA ASN A 139 6.25 15.60 -11.96
C ASN A 139 5.20 15.78 -10.85
N GLY A 140 3.96 15.35 -11.06
CA GLY A 140 2.91 15.34 -10.04
C GLY A 140 3.36 14.57 -8.79
N ALA A 141 3.82 13.34 -8.97
CA ALA A 141 4.33 12.51 -7.88
C ALA A 141 5.53 13.16 -7.16
N THR A 142 6.43 13.83 -7.90
CA THR A 142 7.57 14.56 -7.31
C THR A 142 7.11 15.75 -6.44
N VAL A 143 6.10 16.50 -6.89
CA VAL A 143 5.54 17.64 -6.14
C VAL A 143 4.84 17.16 -4.87
N GLU A 144 4.08 16.07 -4.96
CA GLU A 144 3.42 15.47 -3.79
C GLU A 144 4.43 14.96 -2.77
N ALA A 145 5.50 14.27 -3.22
CA ALA A 145 6.58 13.82 -2.36
C ALA A 145 7.31 14.99 -1.66
N ASP A 146 7.56 16.07 -2.40
CA ASP A 146 8.15 17.31 -1.84
C ASP A 146 7.27 17.92 -0.76
N THR A 147 5.97 17.96 -1.00
CA THR A 147 4.99 18.48 -0.04
C THR A 147 4.96 17.62 1.22
N PHE A 148 4.89 16.30 1.04
CA PHE A 148 4.91 15.35 2.15
C PHE A 148 6.15 15.54 3.04
N VAL A 149 7.34 15.55 2.46
CA VAL A 149 8.60 15.68 3.23
C VAL A 149 8.70 17.04 3.95
N LYS A 150 8.20 18.11 3.35
CA LYS A 150 8.20 19.45 3.99
C LYS A 150 7.23 19.56 5.17
N GLU A 151 6.19 18.77 5.17
CA GLU A 151 5.14 18.78 6.21
C GLU A 151 5.35 17.70 7.27
N LEU A 152 6.41 16.90 7.17
CA LEU A 152 6.76 15.91 8.19
C LEU A 152 6.98 16.59 9.55
N PRO A 153 6.34 16.12 10.61
CA PRO A 153 6.57 16.60 11.96
C PRO A 153 7.96 16.17 12.46
N GLU A 154 8.44 16.83 13.53
CA GLU A 154 9.78 16.61 14.06
C GLU A 154 10.02 15.16 14.53
N ASP A 155 8.99 14.52 15.08
CA ASP A 155 9.02 13.13 15.54
C ASP A 155 9.07 12.11 14.38
N ALA A 156 8.73 12.52 13.16
CA ALA A 156 8.90 11.66 11.99
C ALA A 156 10.35 11.49 11.53
N LYS A 157 11.29 12.23 12.12
CA LYS A 157 12.73 12.13 11.76
C LYS A 157 13.34 10.75 12.05
N GLU A 158 12.80 10.03 13.01
CA GLU A 158 13.24 8.67 13.35
C GLU A 158 13.02 7.68 12.19
N TYR A 159 12.09 7.96 11.29
CA TYR A 159 11.82 7.11 10.12
C TYR A 159 12.75 7.38 8.95
N HIS A 160 13.64 8.37 9.04
CA HIS A 160 14.62 8.72 8.00
C HIS A 160 14.07 8.89 6.60
N LEU A 161 12.88 9.47 6.47
CA LEU A 161 12.14 9.63 5.21
C LEU A 161 12.78 10.72 4.34
N THR A 162 13.70 10.30 3.47
CA THR A 162 14.36 11.23 2.54
C THR A 162 13.45 11.57 1.35
N LYS A 163 13.62 12.77 0.78
CA LYS A 163 12.89 13.16 -0.44
C LYS A 163 13.03 12.12 -1.55
N LYS A 164 14.23 11.60 -1.79
CA LYS A 164 14.50 10.61 -2.85
C LYS A 164 13.69 9.34 -2.66
N LEU A 165 13.62 8.83 -1.42
CA LEU A 165 12.85 7.65 -1.08
C LEU A 165 11.35 7.90 -1.30
N VAL A 166 10.83 8.99 -0.73
CA VAL A 166 9.42 9.33 -0.83
C VAL A 166 9.02 9.55 -2.29
N GLU A 167 9.84 10.23 -3.07
CA GLU A 167 9.60 10.42 -4.51
C GLU A 167 9.55 9.08 -5.28
N LYS A 168 10.45 8.14 -4.97
CA LYS A 168 10.40 6.78 -5.54
C LYS A 168 9.05 6.13 -5.24
N ILE A 169 8.63 6.10 -3.98
CA ILE A 169 7.40 5.46 -3.54
C ILE A 169 6.18 6.12 -4.22
N TYR A 170 6.11 7.45 -4.24
CA TYR A 170 4.99 8.16 -4.88
C TYR A 170 4.89 7.89 -6.38
N LYS A 171 6.02 7.77 -7.08
CA LYS A 171 6.03 7.36 -8.49
C LYS A 171 5.56 5.92 -8.68
N GLU A 172 5.93 5.00 -7.80
CA GLU A 172 5.42 3.63 -7.82
C GLU A 172 3.90 3.59 -7.60
N HIS A 173 3.38 4.34 -6.64
CA HIS A 173 1.93 4.46 -6.42
C HIS A 173 1.20 5.08 -7.62
N ALA A 174 1.76 6.13 -8.23
CA ALA A 174 1.20 6.74 -9.43
C ALA A 174 1.16 5.74 -10.60
N LEU A 175 2.20 4.92 -10.77
CA LEU A 175 2.25 3.89 -11.80
C LEU A 175 1.24 2.76 -11.51
N ALA A 176 1.12 2.34 -10.26
CA ALA A 176 0.14 1.34 -9.85
C ALA A 176 -1.30 1.83 -10.10
N LYS A 177 -1.59 3.09 -9.77
CA LYS A 177 -2.88 3.71 -10.11
C LYS A 177 -3.14 3.72 -11.60
N LYS A 178 -2.15 4.09 -12.41
CA LYS A 178 -2.25 4.07 -13.87
C LYS A 178 -2.60 2.69 -14.38
N MET A 179 -1.98 1.64 -13.84
CA MET A 179 -2.30 0.25 -14.22
C MET A 179 -3.72 -0.15 -13.83
N TYR A 180 -4.20 0.32 -12.67
CA TYR A 180 -5.60 0.15 -12.29
C TYR A 180 -6.54 0.77 -13.32
N ASP A 181 -6.28 2.01 -13.74
CA ASP A 181 -7.07 2.73 -14.73
C ASP A 181 -7.01 2.03 -16.11
N VAL A 182 -5.85 1.47 -16.49
CA VAL A 182 -5.68 0.70 -17.73
C VAL A 182 -6.55 -0.57 -17.71
N VAL A 183 -6.51 -1.33 -16.63
CA VAL A 183 -7.34 -2.55 -16.49
C VAL A 183 -8.82 -2.18 -16.43
N GLY A 184 -9.19 -1.16 -15.66
CA GLY A 184 -10.56 -0.64 -15.57
C GLY A 184 -11.12 -0.23 -16.93
N GLY A 185 -10.27 0.32 -17.81
CA GLY A 185 -10.66 0.67 -19.18
C GLY A 185 -11.04 -0.53 -20.08
N THR A 186 -10.79 -1.75 -19.63
CA THR A 186 -11.11 -2.99 -20.41
C THR A 186 -12.49 -3.59 -20.09
N ILE A 187 -13.15 -3.11 -19.04
CA ILE A 187 -14.45 -3.68 -18.60
C ILE A 187 -15.59 -3.37 -19.56
N ASP A 188 -16.64 -4.20 -19.51
CA ASP A 188 -17.91 -3.87 -20.13
C ASP A 188 -18.64 -2.78 -19.32
N THR A 189 -18.79 -1.61 -19.93
CA THR A 189 -19.44 -0.44 -19.33
C THR A 189 -20.96 -0.43 -19.51
N LYS A 190 -21.52 -1.43 -20.22
CA LYS A 190 -22.97 -1.53 -20.40
C LYS A 190 -23.61 -2.14 -19.17
N VAL A 191 -24.46 -1.38 -18.49
CA VAL A 191 -25.33 -1.86 -17.42
C VAL A 191 -26.75 -1.93 -17.98
N SER A 192 -27.36 -3.10 -17.92
CA SER A 192 -28.73 -3.32 -18.44
C SER A 192 -29.78 -2.75 -17.47
N ASP A 193 -30.96 -2.46 -17.99
CA ASP A 193 -32.08 -2.01 -17.15
C ASP A 193 -32.52 -3.08 -16.15
N GLU A 194 -32.28 -4.36 -16.45
CA GLU A 194 -32.57 -5.48 -15.54
C GLU A 194 -31.65 -5.50 -14.33
N GLU A 195 -30.36 -5.12 -14.48
CA GLU A 195 -29.39 -5.05 -13.38
C GLU A 195 -29.74 -3.96 -12.36
N VAL A 196 -30.50 -2.95 -12.75
CA VAL A 196 -30.88 -1.83 -11.89
C VAL A 196 -32.36 -1.78 -11.57
N ALA A 197 -33.16 -2.79 -12.01
CA ALA A 197 -34.64 -2.79 -11.93
C ALA A 197 -35.16 -2.62 -10.49
N ASP A 198 -34.49 -3.20 -9.51
CA ASP A 198 -34.87 -3.16 -8.09
C ASP A 198 -34.20 -2.04 -7.29
N ALA A 199 -33.37 -1.24 -7.96
CA ALA A 199 -32.63 -0.17 -7.29
C ALA A 199 -33.53 1.04 -7.00
N LYS A 200 -33.39 1.62 -5.79
CA LYS A 200 -34.07 2.87 -5.43
C LYS A 200 -33.54 4.06 -6.22
N ASP A 201 -32.26 4.02 -6.58
CA ASP A 201 -31.55 4.99 -7.39
C ASP A 201 -30.77 4.23 -8.48
N PRO A 202 -31.34 4.10 -9.69
CA PRO A 202 -30.72 3.36 -10.79
C PRO A 202 -29.37 3.92 -11.24
N ASP A 203 -29.14 5.24 -11.13
CA ASP A 203 -27.88 5.85 -11.55
C ASP A 203 -26.75 5.55 -10.55
N ALA A 204 -27.02 5.67 -9.25
CA ALA A 204 -26.09 5.26 -8.22
C ALA A 204 -25.77 3.75 -8.28
N GLU A 205 -26.78 2.93 -8.62
CA GLU A 205 -26.58 1.48 -8.77
C GLU A 205 -25.71 1.15 -10.00
N LYS A 206 -25.89 1.86 -11.12
CA LYS A 206 -24.99 1.74 -12.28
C LYS A 206 -23.53 2.05 -11.92
N GLU A 207 -23.29 3.15 -11.21
CA GLU A 207 -21.95 3.52 -10.76
C GLU A 207 -21.34 2.43 -9.86
N ARG A 208 -22.13 1.87 -8.93
CA ARG A 208 -21.71 0.77 -8.06
C ARG A 208 -21.33 -0.49 -8.86
N ILE A 209 -22.16 -0.88 -9.82
CA ILE A 209 -21.91 -2.05 -10.67
C ILE A 209 -20.64 -1.87 -11.49
N LEU A 210 -20.42 -0.69 -12.07
CA LEU A 210 -19.19 -0.40 -12.82
C LEU A 210 -17.95 -0.45 -11.91
N ALA A 211 -18.01 0.15 -10.73
CA ALA A 211 -16.91 0.11 -9.77
C ALA A 211 -16.59 -1.33 -9.31
N GLU A 212 -17.62 -2.19 -9.13
CA GLU A 212 -17.42 -3.60 -8.81
C GLU A 212 -16.79 -4.39 -9.97
N ARG A 213 -17.18 -4.09 -11.23
CA ARG A 213 -16.56 -4.70 -12.41
C ARG A 213 -15.10 -4.29 -12.55
N GLU A 214 -14.78 -2.99 -12.36
CA GLU A 214 -13.40 -2.49 -12.38
C GLU A 214 -12.55 -3.18 -11.32
N LYS A 215 -13.05 -3.22 -10.08
CA LYS A 215 -12.38 -3.88 -8.98
C LYS A 215 -12.11 -5.34 -9.29
N LYS A 216 -13.14 -6.08 -9.74
CA LYS A 216 -13.00 -7.49 -10.07
C LYS A 216 -12.00 -7.73 -11.20
N ALA A 217 -12.06 -6.93 -12.26
CA ALA A 217 -11.12 -7.04 -13.37
C ALA A 217 -9.67 -6.85 -12.92
N PHE A 218 -9.46 -5.89 -12.01
CA PHE A 218 -8.14 -5.64 -11.45
C PHE A 218 -7.69 -6.77 -10.51
N GLU A 219 -8.57 -7.29 -9.66
CA GLU A 219 -8.26 -8.42 -8.78
C GLU A 219 -7.88 -9.67 -9.60
N ASP A 220 -8.62 -9.97 -10.66
CA ASP A 220 -8.34 -11.09 -11.56
C ASP A 220 -6.97 -10.90 -12.27
N ALA A 221 -6.70 -9.70 -12.80
CA ALA A 221 -5.41 -9.36 -13.41
C ALA A 221 -4.25 -9.44 -12.41
N TYR A 222 -4.41 -8.86 -11.22
CA TYR A 222 -3.39 -8.91 -10.18
C TYR A 222 -3.08 -10.34 -9.74
N LYS A 223 -4.10 -11.18 -9.59
CA LYS A 223 -3.92 -12.59 -9.24
C LYS A 223 -3.08 -13.33 -10.27
N GLU A 224 -3.31 -13.07 -11.55
CA GLU A 224 -2.50 -13.61 -12.64
C GLU A 224 -1.05 -13.13 -12.53
N TRP A 225 -0.83 -11.81 -12.43
CA TRP A 225 0.50 -11.22 -12.33
C TRP A 225 1.28 -11.75 -11.12
N LYS A 226 0.66 -11.71 -9.93
CA LYS A 226 1.29 -12.16 -8.68
C LYS A 226 1.84 -13.59 -8.78
N SER A 227 1.18 -14.46 -9.53
CA SER A 227 1.61 -15.85 -9.69
C SER A 227 3.00 -16.00 -10.33
N SER A 228 3.48 -14.96 -11.01
CA SER A 228 4.78 -14.93 -11.70
C SER A 228 5.93 -14.40 -10.84
N TYR A 229 5.63 -13.89 -9.63
CA TYR A 229 6.64 -13.27 -8.77
C TYR A 229 6.79 -14.02 -7.46
N GLU A 230 8.03 -14.30 -7.09
CA GLU A 230 8.37 -14.79 -5.76
C GLU A 230 8.45 -13.60 -4.80
N ILE A 231 7.89 -13.75 -3.59
CA ILE A 231 7.96 -12.77 -2.52
C ILE A 231 8.79 -13.38 -1.39
N ILE A 232 9.87 -12.72 -1.01
CA ILE A 232 10.79 -13.14 0.03
C ILE A 232 10.82 -12.04 1.09
N VAL A 233 10.66 -12.41 2.36
CA VAL A 233 10.68 -11.49 3.50
C VAL A 233 11.65 -12.00 4.55
N SER A 234 12.47 -11.12 5.11
CA SER A 234 13.30 -11.43 6.27
C SER A 234 12.48 -11.27 7.55
N GLU A 235 12.07 -12.39 8.16
CA GLU A 235 11.36 -12.39 9.44
C GLU A 235 12.17 -11.71 10.54
N THR A 236 13.47 -12.01 10.62
CA THR A 236 14.37 -11.44 11.62
C THR A 236 14.37 -9.90 11.56
N LEU A 237 14.49 -9.32 10.35
CA LEU A 237 14.48 -7.87 10.19
C LEU A 237 13.08 -7.27 10.43
N LEU A 238 12.03 -7.99 10.07
CA LEU A 238 10.65 -7.57 10.32
C LEU A 238 10.33 -7.52 11.83
N ASP A 239 10.84 -8.46 12.60
CA ASP A 239 10.68 -8.51 14.07
C ASP A 239 11.41 -7.36 14.78
N GLU A 240 12.47 -6.79 14.16
CA GLU A 240 13.17 -5.62 14.67
C GLU A 240 12.33 -4.33 14.55
N ILE A 241 11.35 -4.30 13.64
CA ILE A 241 10.46 -3.14 13.48
C ILE A 241 9.46 -3.11 14.63
N LYS A 242 9.57 -2.09 15.49
CA LYS A 242 8.69 -1.89 16.64
C LYS A 242 7.53 -0.95 16.28
N MET A 243 6.32 -1.47 16.44
CA MET A 243 5.09 -0.69 16.16
C MET A 243 4.71 0.23 17.33
N ASP A 244 5.15 -0.08 18.54
CA ASP A 244 4.79 0.61 19.80
C ASP A 244 5.71 1.77 20.20
N ARG A 245 6.64 2.16 19.34
CA ARG A 245 7.57 3.28 19.55
C ARG A 245 7.18 4.50 18.74
#